data_c540d4f0ac03ad829151890fb3d79950
#
_entry.id   c540d4f0ac03ad829151890fb3d79950
#
_cell.length_a   1.000
_cell.length_b   1.000
_cell.length_c   1.000
_cell.angle_alpha   90.00
_cell.angle_beta   90.00
_cell.angle_gamma   90.00
#
_symmetry.space_group_name_H-M   'P 1'
#
loop_
_entity.id
_entity.type
_entity.pdbx_description
1 polymer ?
#
loop_
_entity_poly.entity_id
_entity_poly.type
_entity_poly.pdbx_seq_one_letter_code
_entity_poly.pdbx_strand_id
1 'polypeptide(L)'
;MTQKKIAILGAGAIGSTIGGFFAKNGVDCTLIDMWPENVQQIRSNGLRVTTMEDEFVSHPGILHISDVSTRGDSYDIVILSVKSYDTEWSTHFIKPYLNQGSYVICAQNSINDDRIAAILGWTRVIGAVAVSYTHLTLPTKA
;
A
#
# COMPACT_ATOMS: atom_id res chain seq x y z
N MET A 1 -3.97 -16.46 -17.71
CA MET A 1 -3.13 -15.32 -17.35
C MET A 1 -2.97 -15.24 -15.85
N THR A 2 -1.74 -15.11 -15.41
CA THR A 2 -1.46 -15.05 -13.97
C THR A 2 -1.82 -13.70 -13.42
N GLN A 3 -2.55 -13.68 -12.34
CA GLN A 3 -2.91 -12.45 -11.66
C GLN A 3 -1.68 -11.87 -10.96
N LYS A 4 -1.53 -10.55 -11.02
CA LYS A 4 -0.41 -9.86 -10.37
C LYS A 4 -0.58 -9.93 -8.86
N LYS A 5 0.53 -10.16 -8.16
CA LYS A 5 0.57 -10.11 -6.70
C LYS A 5 0.85 -8.70 -6.25
N ILE A 6 -0.04 -8.16 -5.46
CA ILE A 6 0.01 -6.76 -5.02
C ILE A 6 0.19 -6.71 -3.52
N ALA A 7 1.16 -5.91 -3.07
CA ALA A 7 1.33 -5.58 -1.67
C ALA A 7 1.18 -4.08 -1.48
N ILE A 8 0.64 -3.69 -0.34
CA ILE A 8 0.54 -2.30 0.07
C ILE A 8 1.32 -2.17 1.36
N LEU A 9 2.42 -1.44 1.31
CA LEU A 9 3.29 -1.26 2.47
C LEU A 9 2.89 0.01 3.19
N GLY A 10 2.35 -0.18 4.38
CA GLY A 10 1.78 0.88 5.18
C GLY A 10 0.25 0.83 5.18
N ALA A 11 -0.34 0.49 6.33
CA ALA A 11 -1.79 0.41 6.49
C ALA A 11 -2.34 1.62 7.24
N GLY A 12 -1.83 2.80 6.90
CA GLY A 12 -2.37 4.05 7.38
C GLY A 12 -3.62 4.44 6.58
N ALA A 13 -3.94 5.73 6.59
CA ALA A 13 -5.17 6.19 5.95
C ALA A 13 -5.20 5.90 4.45
N ILE A 14 -4.12 6.19 3.75
CA ILE A 14 -4.07 6.00 2.29
C ILE A 14 -4.01 4.51 1.95
N GLY A 15 -3.09 3.78 2.56
CA GLY A 15 -2.93 2.35 2.26
C GLY A 15 -4.17 1.54 2.61
N SER A 16 -4.80 1.85 3.73
CA SER A 16 -6.03 1.17 4.14
C SER A 16 -7.17 1.44 3.18
N THR A 17 -7.29 2.67 2.72
CA THR A 17 -8.33 3.02 1.75
C THR A 17 -8.15 2.25 0.45
N ILE A 18 -6.92 2.24 -0.07
CA ILE A 18 -6.63 1.52 -1.31
C ILE A 18 -6.87 0.02 -1.13
N GLY A 19 -6.34 -0.55 -0.05
CA GLY A 19 -6.49 -1.98 0.22
C GLY A 19 -7.95 -2.38 0.44
N GLY A 20 -8.70 -1.53 1.13
CA GLY A 20 -10.10 -1.77 1.36
C GLY A 20 -10.91 -1.81 0.08
N PHE A 21 -10.67 -0.87 -0.82
CA PHE A 21 -11.35 -0.87 -2.12
C PHE A 21 -10.92 -2.03 -3.01
N PHE A 22 -9.65 -2.38 -2.99
CA PHE A 22 -9.19 -3.54 -3.73
C PHE A 22 -9.91 -4.81 -3.28
N ALA A 23 -9.95 -5.04 -1.97
CA ALA A 23 -10.62 -6.22 -1.43
C ALA A 23 -12.10 -6.22 -1.73
N LYS A 24 -12.74 -5.06 -1.64
CA LYS A 24 -14.16 -4.93 -1.95
C LYS A 24 -14.46 -5.34 -3.40
N ASN A 25 -13.56 -5.03 -4.30
CA ASN A 25 -13.74 -5.28 -5.73
C ASN A 25 -13.08 -6.58 -6.21
N GLY A 26 -12.68 -7.44 -5.28
CA GLY A 26 -12.15 -8.74 -5.64
C GLY A 26 -10.71 -8.73 -6.12
N VAL A 27 -9.99 -7.64 -5.93
CA VAL A 27 -8.57 -7.57 -6.26
C VAL A 27 -7.77 -8.09 -5.08
N ASP A 28 -7.00 -9.13 -5.31
CA ASP A 28 -6.19 -9.75 -4.27
C ASP A 28 -5.01 -8.84 -3.92
N CYS A 29 -4.92 -8.45 -2.66
CA CYS A 29 -3.81 -7.64 -2.19
C CYS A 29 -3.51 -7.97 -0.74
N THR A 30 -2.27 -7.69 -0.33
CA THR A 30 -1.82 -7.88 1.04
C THR A 30 -1.32 -6.56 1.60
N LEU A 31 -1.93 -6.12 2.68
CA LEU A 31 -1.42 -4.98 3.44
C LEU A 31 -0.28 -5.46 4.33
N ILE A 32 0.77 -4.66 4.44
CA ILE A 32 1.91 -4.95 5.30
C ILE A 32 2.11 -3.75 6.21
N ASP A 33 2.07 -3.96 7.52
CA ASP A 33 2.17 -2.87 8.48
C ASP A 33 3.10 -3.23 9.63
N MET A 34 3.64 -2.21 10.28
CA MET A 34 4.57 -2.41 11.39
C MET A 34 3.89 -2.39 12.76
N TRP A 35 2.64 -1.94 12.84
CA TRP A 35 1.93 -1.81 14.11
C TRP A 35 1.14 -3.05 14.42
N PRO A 36 1.53 -3.84 15.44
CA PRO A 36 0.86 -5.12 15.74
C PRO A 36 -0.62 -4.97 16.03
N GLU A 37 -1.00 -3.89 16.73
CA GLU A 37 -2.40 -3.66 17.08
C GLU A 37 -3.25 -3.44 15.83
N ASN A 38 -2.73 -2.69 14.88
CA ASN A 38 -3.43 -2.42 13.64
C ASN A 38 -3.57 -3.71 12.80
N VAL A 39 -2.51 -4.49 12.74
CA VAL A 39 -2.53 -5.77 12.04
C VAL A 39 -3.58 -6.70 12.65
N GLN A 40 -3.60 -6.80 13.97
CA GLN A 40 -4.53 -7.66 14.67
C GLN A 40 -5.98 -7.20 14.49
N GLN A 41 -6.19 -5.90 14.53
CA GLN A 41 -7.52 -5.32 14.34
C GLN A 41 -8.09 -5.64 12.96
N ILE A 42 -7.28 -5.46 11.92
CA ILE A 42 -7.71 -5.74 10.55
C ILE A 42 -7.93 -7.24 10.36
N ARG A 43 -7.05 -8.05 10.94
CA ARG A 43 -7.17 -9.50 10.82
C ARG A 43 -8.44 -10.03 11.48
N SER A 44 -8.79 -9.48 12.62
CA SER A 44 -9.94 -9.97 13.39
C SER A 44 -11.26 -9.41 12.89
N ASN A 45 -11.31 -8.13 12.53
CA ASN A 45 -12.57 -7.43 12.28
C ASN A 45 -12.72 -6.95 10.85
N GLY A 46 -11.71 -7.15 10.02
CA GLY A 46 -11.72 -6.57 8.69
C GLY A 46 -11.36 -5.09 8.72
N LEU A 47 -11.43 -4.48 7.58
CA LEU A 47 -11.05 -3.10 7.37
C LEU A 47 -12.30 -2.29 7.01
N ARG A 48 -12.62 -1.32 7.85
CA ARG A 48 -13.74 -0.41 7.61
C ARG A 48 -13.26 0.79 6.83
N VAL A 49 -13.88 1.03 5.70
CA VAL A 49 -13.58 2.19 4.86
C VAL A 49 -14.80 3.07 4.84
N THR A 50 -14.61 4.35 5.17
CA THR A 50 -15.67 5.34 5.16
C THR A 50 -15.27 6.44 4.19
N THR A 51 -16.11 6.68 3.20
CA THR A 51 -15.94 7.79 2.27
C THR A 51 -17.18 8.68 2.35
N MET A 52 -17.21 9.73 1.58
CA MET A 52 -18.37 10.62 1.58
C MET A 52 -19.61 9.93 0.99
N GLU A 53 -19.41 8.94 0.15
CA GLU A 53 -20.50 8.29 -0.57
C GLU A 53 -20.79 6.88 -0.08
N ASP A 54 -19.87 6.27 0.66
CA ASP A 54 -19.98 4.85 0.97
C ASP A 54 -19.31 4.52 2.29
N GLU A 55 -19.77 3.46 2.90
CA GLU A 55 -19.14 2.89 4.06
C GLU A 55 -19.27 1.37 3.95
N PHE A 56 -18.15 0.67 4.10
CA PHE A 56 -18.15 -0.77 3.98
C PHE A 56 -17.02 -1.38 4.80
N VAL A 57 -17.12 -2.69 5.02
CA VAL A 57 -16.05 -3.49 5.63
C VAL A 57 -15.59 -4.51 4.61
N SER A 58 -14.29 -4.62 4.44
CA SER A 58 -13.70 -5.62 3.55
C SER A 58 -12.58 -6.34 4.27
N HIS A 59 -12.08 -7.41 3.67
CA HIS A 59 -11.10 -8.28 4.32
C HIS A 59 -9.88 -8.50 3.42
N PRO A 60 -9.03 -7.47 3.24
CA PRO A 60 -7.77 -7.66 2.53
C PRO A 60 -6.84 -8.55 3.35
N GLY A 61 -5.85 -9.15 2.70
CA GLY A 61 -4.78 -9.82 3.41
C GLY A 61 -4.02 -8.81 4.25
N ILE A 62 -3.55 -9.23 5.41
CA ILE A 62 -2.80 -8.35 6.30
C ILE A 62 -1.66 -9.12 6.95
N LEU A 63 -0.46 -8.55 6.91
CA LEU A 63 0.74 -9.10 7.52
C LEU A 63 1.44 -8.05 8.35
N HIS A 64 2.00 -8.48 9.48
CA HIS A 64 2.99 -7.68 10.17
C HIS A 64 4.31 -7.79 9.40
N ILE A 65 5.14 -6.75 9.45
CA ILE A 65 6.41 -6.74 8.70
C ILE A 65 7.29 -7.95 9.06
N SER A 66 7.22 -8.42 10.29
CA SER A 66 8.01 -9.57 10.74
C SER A 66 7.57 -10.89 10.09
N ASP A 67 6.37 -10.94 9.52
CA ASP A 67 5.84 -12.16 8.92
C ASP A 67 6.15 -12.28 7.43
N VAL A 68 6.64 -11.22 6.80
CA VAL A 68 6.84 -11.20 5.35
C VAL A 68 7.89 -12.23 4.92
N SER A 69 9.01 -12.31 5.63
CA SER A 69 10.04 -13.28 5.29
C SER A 69 9.58 -14.72 5.51
N THR A 70 8.78 -14.94 6.55
CA THR A 70 8.26 -16.26 6.86
C THR A 70 7.27 -16.76 5.82
N ARG A 71 6.44 -15.86 5.30
CA ARG A 71 5.47 -16.21 4.25
C ARG A 71 6.15 -16.57 2.94
N GLY A 72 7.30 -15.96 2.66
CA GLY A 72 8.04 -16.25 1.43
C GLY A 72 7.36 -15.79 0.15
N ASP A 73 6.39 -14.91 0.25
CA ASP A 73 5.74 -14.35 -0.93
C ASP A 73 6.63 -13.31 -1.60
N SER A 74 6.41 -13.12 -2.89
CA SER A 74 7.03 -12.04 -3.64
C SER A 74 5.97 -11.32 -4.45
N TYR A 75 6.25 -10.08 -4.82
CA TYR A 75 5.21 -9.19 -5.33
C TYR A 75 5.58 -8.60 -6.68
N ASP A 76 4.57 -8.39 -7.49
CA ASP A 76 4.70 -7.77 -8.81
C ASP A 76 4.46 -6.27 -8.75
N ILE A 77 3.61 -5.84 -7.83
CA ILE A 77 3.29 -4.43 -7.64
C ILE A 77 3.30 -4.16 -6.14
N VAL A 78 4.04 -3.14 -5.73
CA VAL A 78 4.03 -2.68 -4.35
C VAL A 78 3.60 -1.22 -4.33
N ILE A 79 2.58 -0.94 -3.54
CA ILE A 79 2.14 0.43 -3.32
C ILE A 79 2.74 0.88 -2.00
N LEU A 80 3.61 1.88 -2.06
CA LEU A 80 4.32 2.38 -0.89
C LEU A 80 3.54 3.56 -0.33
N SER A 81 2.92 3.36 0.82
CA SER A 81 2.08 4.37 1.46
C SER A 81 2.49 4.67 2.90
N VAL A 82 3.76 4.45 3.21
CA VAL A 82 4.32 4.81 4.51
C VAL A 82 4.52 6.32 4.59
N LYS A 83 4.79 6.81 5.79
CA LYS A 83 5.14 8.23 5.96
C LYS A 83 6.45 8.52 5.24
N SER A 84 6.61 9.77 4.81
CA SER A 84 7.75 10.18 4.00
C SER A 84 9.09 9.84 4.64
N TYR A 85 9.19 9.98 5.96
CA TYR A 85 10.44 9.69 6.69
C TYR A 85 10.75 8.20 6.75
N ASP A 86 9.80 7.33 6.41
CA ASP A 86 10.00 5.89 6.38
C ASP A 86 10.27 5.35 4.98
N THR A 87 10.40 6.21 3.98
CA THR A 87 10.50 5.80 2.58
C THR A 87 11.74 4.93 2.32
N GLU A 88 12.90 5.35 2.80
CA GLU A 88 14.13 4.66 2.49
C GLU A 88 14.19 3.26 3.10
N TRP A 89 13.93 3.15 4.40
CA TRP A 89 14.00 1.84 5.03
C TRP A 89 12.93 0.90 4.47
N SER A 90 11.74 1.42 4.16
CA SER A 90 10.66 0.62 3.59
C SER A 90 11.02 0.08 2.22
N THR A 91 11.67 0.91 1.41
CA THR A 91 12.12 0.50 0.08
C THR A 91 13.18 -0.60 0.18
N HIS A 92 14.14 -0.43 1.07
CA HIS A 92 15.15 -1.48 1.31
C HIS A 92 14.50 -2.76 1.84
N PHE A 93 13.53 -2.61 2.74
CA PHE A 93 12.83 -3.75 3.31
C PHE A 93 12.13 -4.58 2.24
N ILE A 94 11.39 -3.92 1.35
CA ILE A 94 10.57 -4.65 0.36
C ILE A 94 11.37 -5.15 -0.84
N LYS A 95 12.55 -4.60 -1.07
CA LYS A 95 13.35 -4.93 -2.25
C LYS A 95 13.57 -6.43 -2.47
N PRO A 96 13.92 -7.22 -1.43
CA PRO A 96 14.12 -8.66 -1.64
C PRO A 96 12.86 -9.42 -2.03
N TYR A 97 11.69 -8.82 -1.85
CA TYR A 97 10.42 -9.47 -2.12
C TYR A 97 9.79 -9.01 -3.43
N LEU A 98 10.55 -8.30 -4.25
CA LEU A 98 10.08 -7.83 -5.54
C LEU A 98 10.42 -8.84 -6.63
N ASN A 99 9.45 -9.19 -7.43
CA ASN A 99 9.66 -10.04 -8.60
C ASN A 99 10.41 -9.28 -9.69
N GLN A 100 11.01 -10.00 -10.61
CA GLN A 100 11.62 -9.38 -11.76
C GLN A 100 10.51 -8.69 -12.59
N GLY A 101 10.78 -7.46 -13.02
CA GLY A 101 9.78 -6.68 -13.76
C GLY A 101 8.71 -6.05 -12.90
N SER A 102 8.87 -6.07 -11.58
CA SER A 102 7.90 -5.47 -10.67
C SER A 102 7.99 -3.94 -10.67
N TYR A 103 6.93 -3.32 -10.17
CA TYR A 103 6.87 -1.89 -10.03
C TYR A 103 6.57 -1.50 -8.59
N VAL A 104 7.12 -0.37 -8.16
CA VAL A 104 6.77 0.25 -6.88
C VAL A 104 6.07 1.57 -7.18
N ILE A 105 4.86 1.68 -6.68
CA ILE A 105 4.05 2.89 -6.83
C ILE A 105 4.17 3.69 -5.54
N CYS A 106 4.67 4.92 -5.68
CA CYS A 106 4.81 5.81 -4.54
C CYS A 106 3.50 6.54 -4.31
N ALA A 107 2.75 6.12 -3.30
CA ALA A 107 1.46 6.72 -2.96
C ALA A 107 1.58 7.46 -1.63
N GLN A 108 2.30 8.56 -1.64
CA GLN A 108 2.58 9.35 -0.44
C GLN A 108 2.16 10.79 -0.67
N ASN A 109 1.99 11.53 0.41
CA ASN A 109 1.59 12.93 0.32
C ASN A 109 2.69 13.84 -0.23
N SER A 110 3.92 13.37 -0.23
CA SER A 110 5.04 14.10 -0.82
C SER A 110 5.73 13.26 -1.87
N ILE A 111 6.47 13.93 -2.75
CA ILE A 111 7.15 13.24 -3.84
C ILE A 111 8.46 12.65 -3.32
N ASN A 112 8.54 11.33 -3.33
CA ASN A 112 9.72 10.60 -2.87
C ASN A 112 10.27 9.67 -3.93
N ASP A 113 9.90 9.89 -5.18
CA ASP A 113 10.26 9.00 -6.28
C ASP A 113 11.77 8.85 -6.43
N ASP A 114 12.51 9.94 -6.24
CA ASP A 114 13.96 9.94 -6.36
C ASP A 114 14.63 9.08 -5.29
N ARG A 115 14.08 9.07 -4.07
CA ARG A 115 14.61 8.23 -3.00
C ARG A 115 14.41 6.76 -3.30
N ILE A 116 13.25 6.42 -3.82
CA ILE A 116 12.92 5.04 -4.19
C ILE A 116 13.77 4.63 -5.39
N ALA A 117 13.89 5.50 -6.37
CA ALA A 117 14.66 5.22 -7.58
C ALA A 117 16.15 5.07 -7.29
N ALA A 118 16.68 5.76 -6.30
CA ALA A 118 18.07 5.61 -5.89
C ALA A 118 18.35 4.18 -5.40
N ILE A 119 17.35 3.50 -4.88
CA ILE A 119 17.48 2.14 -4.35
C ILE A 119 17.10 1.11 -5.41
N LEU A 120 16.04 1.34 -6.18
CA LEU A 120 15.48 0.35 -7.10
C LEU A 120 15.78 0.61 -8.57
N GLY A 121 16.13 1.84 -8.93
CA GLY A 121 16.26 2.26 -10.33
C GLY A 121 14.97 2.89 -10.83
N TRP A 122 15.09 3.84 -11.75
CA TRP A 122 13.96 4.61 -12.26
C TRP A 122 12.95 3.77 -13.05
N THR A 123 13.40 2.68 -13.66
CA THR A 123 12.50 1.85 -14.46
C THR A 123 11.46 1.11 -13.63
N ARG A 124 11.63 1.07 -12.33
CA ARG A 124 10.72 0.34 -11.44
C ARG A 124 9.82 1.24 -10.60
N VAL A 125 9.91 2.54 -10.76
CA VAL A 125 9.19 3.49 -9.91
C VAL A 125 8.12 4.21 -10.68
N ILE A 126 6.91 4.23 -10.12
CA ILE A 126 5.79 4.99 -10.66
C ILE A 126 5.36 5.98 -9.58
N GLY A 127 5.36 7.26 -9.94
CA GLY A 127 4.94 8.30 -9.02
C GLY A 127 3.43 8.46 -9.05
N ALA A 128 2.83 8.47 -7.87
CA ALA A 128 1.41 8.75 -7.73
C ALA A 128 1.25 9.64 -6.51
N VAL A 129 0.96 10.90 -6.73
CA VAL A 129 0.79 11.83 -5.62
C VAL A 129 -0.58 11.63 -5.03
N ALA A 130 -0.60 11.15 -3.78
CA ALA A 130 -1.86 11.02 -3.06
C ALA A 130 -2.20 12.37 -2.46
N VAL A 131 -3.17 13.02 -3.04
CA VAL A 131 -3.64 14.31 -2.57
C VAL A 131 -4.73 14.03 -1.54
N SER A 132 -4.53 14.58 -0.37
CA SER A 132 -5.37 14.25 0.77
C SER A 132 -6.77 14.84 0.64
N TYR A 133 -7.58 14.53 1.60
CA TYR A 133 -8.98 14.86 1.73
C TYR A 133 -9.44 16.22 1.22
N THR A 134 -8.58 17.22 1.23
CA THR A 134 -8.97 18.54 0.72
C THR A 134 -9.33 18.50 -0.74
N HIS A 135 -8.68 17.63 -1.50
CA HIS A 135 -9.00 17.49 -2.92
C HIS A 135 -10.19 16.58 -3.15
N LEU A 136 -10.53 15.76 -2.18
CA LEU A 136 -11.74 14.97 -2.27
C LEU A 136 -12.97 15.85 -2.10
N THR A 137 -12.84 16.95 -1.39
CA THR A 137 -13.95 17.87 -1.20
C THR A 137 -13.98 19.00 -2.22
N LEU A 138 -12.83 19.51 -2.62
CA LEU A 138 -12.77 20.64 -3.55
C LEU A 138 -13.40 20.34 -4.90
N PRO A 139 -13.12 19.22 -5.55
CA PRO A 139 -13.73 18.94 -6.85
C PRO A 139 -15.24 18.91 -6.82
N THR A 140 -15.82 18.56 -5.70
CA THR A 140 -17.27 18.53 -5.59
C THR A 140 -17.89 19.91 -5.59
N LYS A 141 -17.10 20.93 -5.38
CA LYS A 141 -17.57 22.32 -5.37
C LYS A 141 -17.36 23.03 -6.69
N ALA A 142 -16.51 22.50 -7.51
CA ALA A 142 -16.18 23.15 -8.76
C ALA A 142 -17.26 23.00 -9.80
#